data_6212d15af1a8a11177432e4248f8b5c6
#
_entry.id   6212d15af1a8a11177432e4248f8b5c6
#
_cell.length_a   1.000
_cell.length_b   1.000
_cell.length_c   1.000
_cell.angle_alpha   90.00
_cell.angle_beta   90.00
_cell.angle_gamma   90.00
#
_symmetry.space_group_name_H-M   'P 1'
#
loop_
_entity.id
_entity.type
_entity.pdbx_description
1 polymer ?
#
loop_
_entity_poly.entity_id
_entity_poly.type
_entity_poly.pdbx_seq_one_letter_code
_entity_poly.pdbx_strand_id
1 'polypeptide(L)'
;MSYFKGVSIAKAANILYDGNITSRAITFEDGSKKTLGIMLAGEYELNTVNKEIIDIQRGKIDLLLPANEWQEFEGPASFTIPANTKFKLRVHSLVDYCCSFIKE
;
A
#
# COMPACT_ATOMS: atom_id res chain seq x y z
N MET A 1 -10.77 17.18 1.51
CA MET A 1 -10.81 15.72 1.23
C MET A 1 -10.73 15.50 -0.26
N SER A 2 -9.90 14.59 -0.71
CA SER A 2 -9.74 14.31 -2.13
C SER A 2 -10.51 13.05 -2.53
N TYR A 3 -10.87 12.98 -3.80
CA TYR A 3 -11.67 11.88 -4.35
C TYR A 3 -11.06 11.39 -5.66
N PHE A 4 -11.19 10.10 -5.92
CA PHE A 4 -11.03 9.58 -7.27
C PHE A 4 -12.41 9.62 -7.93
N LYS A 5 -12.49 10.23 -9.12
CA LYS A 5 -13.75 10.36 -9.85
C LYS A 5 -13.72 9.50 -11.11
N GLY A 6 -14.90 9.01 -11.53
CA GLY A 6 -15.02 8.23 -12.76
C GLY A 6 -14.27 6.90 -12.70
N VAL A 7 -14.25 6.26 -11.53
CA VAL A 7 -13.50 5.00 -11.33
C VAL A 7 -14.47 3.85 -11.11
N SER A 8 -13.98 2.64 -11.39
CA SER A 8 -14.64 1.39 -11.04
C SER A 8 -13.98 0.81 -9.80
N ILE A 9 -14.79 0.34 -8.86
CA ILE A 9 -14.30 -0.24 -7.60
C ILE A 9 -14.74 -1.69 -7.53
N ALA A 10 -13.81 -2.59 -7.22
CA ALA A 10 -14.14 -3.99 -6.95
C ALA A 10 -14.99 -4.07 -5.68
N LYS A 11 -16.09 -4.82 -5.74
CA LYS A 11 -17.00 -4.97 -4.60
C LYS A 11 -16.37 -5.76 -3.47
N ALA A 12 -15.58 -6.78 -3.81
CA ALA A 12 -14.94 -7.63 -2.81
C ALA A 12 -13.56 -7.10 -2.47
N ALA A 13 -13.22 -7.12 -1.19
CA ALA A 13 -11.89 -6.76 -0.74
C ALA A 13 -10.92 -7.91 -0.94
N ASN A 14 -9.66 -7.59 -1.18
CA ASN A 14 -8.55 -8.50 -1.02
C ASN A 14 -8.25 -8.58 0.48
N ILE A 15 -8.20 -9.78 1.02
CA ILE A 15 -8.00 -9.97 2.46
C ILE A 15 -6.72 -10.77 2.65
N LEU A 16 -5.75 -10.16 3.32
CA LEU A 16 -4.43 -10.74 3.56
C LEU A 16 -4.16 -10.78 5.06
N TYR A 17 -3.28 -11.69 5.47
CA TYR A 17 -2.83 -11.81 6.87
C TYR A 17 -4.00 -11.88 7.85
N ASP A 18 -4.94 -12.80 7.56
CA ASP A 18 -6.12 -13.07 8.42
C ASP A 18 -6.96 -11.81 8.67
N GLY A 19 -7.04 -10.92 7.68
CA GLY A 19 -7.82 -9.70 7.78
C GLY A 19 -7.07 -8.50 8.32
N ASN A 20 -5.79 -8.66 8.65
CA ASN A 20 -5.00 -7.55 9.15
C ASN A 20 -4.60 -6.56 8.05
N ILE A 21 -4.61 -6.98 6.80
CA ILE A 21 -4.42 -6.11 5.64
C ILE A 21 -5.58 -6.34 4.70
N THR A 22 -6.27 -5.27 4.33
CA THR A 22 -7.35 -5.32 3.34
C THR A 22 -7.14 -4.26 2.28
N SER A 23 -7.61 -4.53 1.07
CA SER A 23 -7.59 -3.54 0.00
C SER A 23 -8.72 -3.79 -0.99
N ARG A 24 -9.15 -2.73 -1.68
CA ARG A 24 -10.09 -2.85 -2.79
C ARG A 24 -9.46 -2.25 -4.04
N ALA A 25 -9.56 -2.98 -5.14
CA ALA A 25 -9.01 -2.53 -6.42
C ALA A 25 -9.87 -1.42 -7.01
N ILE A 26 -9.21 -0.40 -7.53
CA ILE A 26 -9.82 0.72 -8.23
C ILE A 26 -9.23 0.76 -9.62
N THR A 27 -10.10 0.82 -10.64
CA THR A 27 -9.68 0.91 -12.03
C THR A 27 -10.09 2.27 -12.58
N PHE A 28 -9.13 2.97 -13.18
CA PHE A 28 -9.34 4.27 -13.80
C PHE A 28 -9.73 4.10 -15.26
N GLU A 29 -10.26 5.16 -15.88
CA GLU A 29 -10.71 5.13 -17.27
C GLU A 29 -9.59 4.77 -18.25
N ASP A 30 -8.35 5.15 -17.95
CA ASP A 30 -7.20 4.83 -18.79
C ASP A 30 -6.69 3.38 -18.60
N GLY A 31 -7.35 2.60 -17.76
CA GLY A 31 -6.97 1.22 -17.47
C GLY A 31 -5.95 1.07 -16.35
N SER A 32 -5.43 2.16 -15.80
CA SER A 32 -4.51 2.07 -14.67
C SER A 32 -5.24 1.63 -13.41
N LYS A 33 -4.49 1.08 -12.46
CA LYS A 33 -5.06 0.49 -11.25
C LYS A 33 -4.36 0.99 -10.02
N LYS A 34 -5.16 1.15 -8.96
CA LYS A 34 -4.67 1.40 -7.60
C LYS A 34 -5.45 0.53 -6.64
N THR A 35 -5.00 0.44 -5.41
CA THR A 35 -5.78 -0.16 -4.32
C THR A 35 -5.89 0.83 -3.18
N LEU A 36 -7.03 0.81 -2.50
CA LEU A 36 -7.24 1.54 -1.26
C LEU A 36 -7.46 0.51 -0.16
N GLY A 37 -6.80 0.69 0.97
CA GLY A 37 -6.89 -0.31 2.01
C GLY A 37 -6.51 0.18 3.39
N ILE A 38 -6.59 -0.77 4.30
CA ILE A 38 -6.28 -0.57 5.72
C ILE A 38 -5.29 -1.66 6.13
N MET A 39 -4.28 -1.27 6.91
CA MET A 39 -3.39 -2.21 7.60
C MET A 39 -3.54 -2.01 9.09
N LEU A 40 -3.75 -3.09 9.81
CA LEU A 40 -3.77 -3.07 11.27
C LEU A 40 -2.34 -3.19 11.81
N ALA A 41 -2.16 -2.81 13.07
CA ALA A 41 -0.84 -2.90 13.71
C ALA A 41 -0.29 -4.33 13.62
N GLY A 42 0.99 -4.45 13.34
CA GLY A 42 1.66 -5.74 13.21
C GLY A 42 2.90 -5.65 12.36
N GLU A 43 3.56 -6.79 12.16
CA GLU A 43 4.72 -6.90 11.30
C GLU A 43 4.37 -7.78 10.11
N TYR A 44 4.74 -7.33 8.90
CA TYR A 44 4.38 -8.01 7.66
C TYR A 44 5.57 -8.09 6.72
N GLU A 45 5.65 -9.20 5.99
CA GLU A 45 6.58 -9.37 4.90
C GLU A 45 5.79 -9.48 3.61
N LEU A 46 6.16 -8.64 2.64
CA LEU A 46 5.42 -8.49 1.39
C LEU A 46 6.38 -8.53 0.20
N ASN A 47 5.82 -8.80 -0.96
CA ASN A 47 6.59 -8.82 -2.22
C ASN A 47 5.89 -7.98 -3.26
N THR A 48 6.70 -7.30 -4.08
CA THR A 48 6.18 -6.62 -5.26
C THR A 48 6.45 -7.44 -6.52
N VAL A 49 5.55 -7.36 -7.48
CA VAL A 49 5.79 -7.79 -8.86
C VAL A 49 6.16 -6.55 -9.66
N ASN A 50 5.27 -5.56 -9.64
CA ASN A 50 5.51 -4.25 -10.25
C ASN A 50 6.06 -3.29 -9.22
N LYS A 51 6.67 -2.21 -9.69
CA LYS A 51 7.01 -1.07 -8.83
C LYS A 51 5.73 -0.52 -8.21
N GLU A 52 5.78 -0.19 -6.94
CA GLU A 52 4.62 0.35 -6.22
C GLU A 52 4.96 1.67 -5.56
N ILE A 53 4.00 2.60 -5.60
CA ILE A 53 4.06 3.81 -4.80
C ILE A 53 2.98 3.68 -3.74
N ILE A 54 3.39 3.72 -2.48
CA ILE A 54 2.47 3.58 -1.36
C ILE A 54 2.31 4.94 -0.70
N ASP A 55 1.07 5.45 -0.73
CA ASP A 55 0.71 6.70 -0.08
C ASP A 55 0.00 6.38 1.23
N ILE A 56 0.56 6.82 2.34
CA ILE A 56 -0.04 6.68 3.64
C ILE A 56 -0.84 7.94 3.93
N GLN A 57 -2.15 7.79 4.10
CA GLN A 57 -3.04 8.90 4.44
C GLN A 57 -3.02 9.16 5.93
N ARG A 58 -2.87 8.10 6.72
CA ARG A 58 -2.93 8.14 8.18
C ARG A 58 -2.18 6.95 8.74
N GLY A 59 -1.53 7.14 9.88
CA GLY A 59 -0.85 6.07 10.60
C GLY A 59 0.66 6.16 10.49
N LYS A 60 1.34 5.22 11.14
CA LYS A 60 2.79 5.22 11.23
C LYS A 60 3.32 3.83 10.93
N ILE A 61 4.34 3.77 10.08
CA ILE A 61 5.01 2.52 9.74
C ILE A 61 6.52 2.68 9.71
N ASP A 62 7.22 1.56 9.85
CA ASP A 62 8.63 1.43 9.51
C ASP A 62 8.73 0.53 8.28
N LEU A 63 9.60 0.90 7.35
CA LEU A 63 9.85 0.17 6.11
C LEU A 63 11.28 -0.36 6.10
N LEU A 64 11.43 -1.65 5.76
CA LEU A 64 12.75 -2.23 5.53
C LEU A 64 12.83 -2.78 4.11
N LEU A 65 13.65 -2.13 3.29
CA LEU A 65 14.01 -2.62 1.96
C LEU A 65 15.29 -3.44 2.03
N PRO A 66 15.54 -4.34 1.04
CA PRO A 66 16.78 -5.12 1.03
C PRO A 66 18.03 -4.23 1.08
N ALA A 67 19.00 -4.63 1.87
CA ALA A 67 20.29 -3.96 2.04
C ALA A 67 20.20 -2.54 2.60
N ASN A 68 19.06 -2.18 3.16
CA ASN A 68 18.83 -0.87 3.77
C ASN A 68 18.51 -1.01 5.26
N GLU A 69 18.48 0.12 5.95
CA GLU A 69 18.05 0.20 7.33
C GLU A 69 16.56 0.51 7.39
N TRP A 70 15.94 0.29 8.54
CA TRP A 70 14.55 0.65 8.78
C TRP A 70 14.36 2.15 8.60
N GLN A 71 13.34 2.52 7.84
CA GLN A 71 12.94 3.90 7.61
C GLN A 71 11.55 4.13 8.17
N GLU A 72 11.34 5.25 8.82
CA GLU A 72 10.10 5.58 9.50
C GLU A 72 9.29 6.56 8.64
N PHE A 73 7.98 6.26 8.50
CA PHE A 73 7.04 7.13 7.77
C PHE A 73 5.79 7.32 8.60
N GLU A 74 5.32 8.54 8.64
CA GLU A 74 4.05 8.89 9.30
C GLU A 74 3.21 9.68 8.32
N GLY A 75 1.91 9.31 8.21
CA GLY A 75 1.02 9.93 7.24
C GLY A 75 0.67 11.38 7.57
N PRO A 76 0.43 12.20 6.56
CA PRO A 76 0.54 11.86 5.14
C PRO A 76 1.99 11.73 4.67
N ALA A 77 2.29 10.63 4.01
CA ALA A 77 3.64 10.35 3.51
C ALA A 77 3.55 9.38 2.33
N SER A 78 4.60 9.31 1.54
CA SER A 78 4.65 8.43 0.38
C SER A 78 6.04 7.82 0.26
N PHE A 79 6.09 6.56 -0.19
CA PHE A 79 7.36 5.89 -0.47
C PHE A 79 7.18 4.93 -1.63
N THR A 80 8.32 4.58 -2.24
CA THR A 80 8.35 3.74 -3.45
C THR A 80 9.04 2.42 -3.14
N ILE A 81 8.42 1.31 -3.59
CA ILE A 81 9.01 -0.02 -3.51
C ILE A 81 9.37 -0.45 -4.94
N PRO A 82 10.64 -0.82 -5.21
CA PRO A 82 11.02 -1.31 -6.54
C PRO A 82 10.27 -2.58 -6.92
N ALA A 83 10.23 -2.90 -8.22
CA ALA A 83 9.66 -4.14 -8.71
C ALA A 83 10.44 -5.34 -8.19
N ASN A 84 9.78 -6.49 -8.09
CA ASN A 84 10.38 -7.78 -7.73
C ASN A 84 11.18 -7.71 -6.43
N THR A 85 10.62 -7.04 -5.42
CA THR A 85 11.30 -6.76 -4.16
C THR A 85 10.53 -7.34 -2.99
N LYS A 86 11.24 -8.05 -2.11
CA LYS A 86 10.72 -8.47 -0.82
C LYS A 86 11.02 -7.37 0.18
N PHE A 87 10.02 -6.94 0.94
CA PHE A 87 10.20 -5.88 1.93
C PHE A 87 9.40 -6.18 3.19
N LYS A 88 9.75 -5.50 4.27
CA LYS A 88 9.07 -5.68 5.56
C LYS A 88 8.47 -4.36 6.01
N LEU A 89 7.32 -4.46 6.66
CA LEU A 89 6.65 -3.33 7.30
C LEU A 89 6.39 -3.63 8.76
N ARG A 90 6.64 -2.65 9.62
CA ARG A 90 6.12 -2.63 10.98
C ARG A 90 5.07 -1.56 11.03
N VAL A 91 3.82 -1.96 11.25
CA VAL A 91 2.70 -1.03 11.34
C VAL A 91 2.44 -0.77 12.81
N HIS A 92 2.64 0.47 13.23
CA HIS A 92 2.54 0.85 14.65
C HIS A 92 1.11 1.13 15.07
N SER A 93 0.32 1.70 14.16
CA SER A 93 -1.08 2.02 14.40
C SER A 93 -1.82 1.75 13.10
N LEU A 94 -3.14 1.76 13.15
CA LEU A 94 -3.94 1.56 11.93
C LEU A 94 -3.47 2.50 10.83
N VAL A 95 -3.18 1.95 9.67
CA VAL A 95 -2.71 2.70 8.50
C VAL A 95 -3.79 2.68 7.42
N ASP A 96 -4.13 3.87 6.94
CA ASP A 96 -5.00 4.08 5.78
C ASP A 96 -4.11 4.40 4.59
N TYR A 97 -4.16 3.60 3.53
CA TYR A 97 -3.18 3.71 2.45
C TYR A 97 -3.79 3.56 1.07
N CYS A 98 -3.08 4.12 0.10
CA CYS A 98 -3.35 3.93 -1.32
C CYS A 98 -2.07 3.40 -1.98
N CYS A 99 -2.20 2.34 -2.75
CA CYS A 99 -1.07 1.77 -3.47
C CYS A 99 -1.28 1.96 -4.97
N SER A 100 -0.28 2.54 -5.65
CA SER A 100 -0.28 2.69 -7.10
C SER A 100 0.69 1.70 -7.70
N PHE A 101 0.25 0.99 -8.73
CA PHE A 101 1.08 0.01 -9.45
C PHE A 101 1.63 0.67 -10.70
N ILE A 102 2.96 0.68 -10.84
CA ILE A 102 3.63 1.38 -11.93
C ILE A 102 4.17 0.33 -12.91
N LYS A 103 3.75 0.43 -14.15
CA LYS A 103 4.32 -0.39 -15.22
C LYS A 103 5.60 0.26 -15.71
N GLU A 104 6.65 -0.55 -15.78
CA GLU A 104 7.95 -0.10 -16.27
C GLU A 104 8.30 -0.77 -17.59
#